data_be51ce141bd7d298a067be4ebb86bdfa
#
_entry.id   be51ce141bd7d298a067be4ebb86bdfa
#
_cell.length_a   1.000
_cell.length_b   1.000
_cell.length_c   1.000
_cell.angle_alpha   90.00
_cell.angle_beta   90.00
_cell.angle_gamma   90.00
#
_symmetry.space_group_name_H-M   'P 1'
#
loop_
_entity.id
_entity.type
_entity.pdbx_description
1 polymer ?
#
loop_
_entity_poly.entity_id
_entity_poly.type
_entity_poly.pdbx_seq_one_letter_code
_entity_poly.pdbx_strand_id
1 'polypeptide(L)'
;ESDTYGYAIIRPSEKWVPERQSFVEEKSAEESVQLDTTEGQVQQVIDTPEGQFTITFTPKEKEAVLDRHSQQSFGNGYLSVEQANLILNHLPMEITFVNKDDIFQYYNDNTPADEMIFKRTPSQVGRNVELCHPPKYLDKVKTIMKGLREGTKDKYEMWFKSESRGKFVHITYAAVHDEEGEFQGVLEYVQD
;
A
#
# COMPACT_ATOMS: atom_id res chain seq x y z
N GLU A 1 16.55 -8.74 -14.76
CA GLU A 1 17.53 -9.08 -13.71
C GLU A 1 16.84 -8.79 -12.38
N SER A 2 16.52 -9.86 -11.66
CA SER A 2 15.72 -9.78 -10.45
C SER A 2 16.64 -9.46 -9.27
N ASP A 3 16.42 -8.31 -8.65
CA ASP A 3 17.08 -7.90 -7.40
C ASP A 3 16.56 -8.72 -6.21
N THR A 4 16.95 -9.98 -6.15
CA THR A 4 16.72 -10.84 -4.99
C THR A 4 17.95 -10.78 -4.09
N TYR A 5 18.11 -9.69 -3.35
CA TYR A 5 19.17 -9.60 -2.35
C TYR A 5 18.65 -10.06 -0.99
N GLY A 6 19.10 -11.24 -0.56
CA GLY A 6 18.99 -11.68 0.82
C GLY A 6 20.11 -11.06 1.67
N TYR A 7 19.87 -10.97 3.00
CA TYR A 7 20.93 -10.59 3.93
C TYR A 7 21.84 -11.79 4.19
N ALA A 8 23.16 -11.61 4.00
CA ALA A 8 24.14 -12.57 4.48
C ALA A 8 24.71 -12.08 5.81
N ILE A 9 24.52 -12.84 6.89
CA ILE A 9 25.19 -12.58 8.16
C ILE A 9 26.40 -13.49 8.22
N ILE A 10 27.60 -12.89 8.15
CA ILE A 10 28.88 -13.60 8.30
C ILE A 10 29.29 -13.52 9.75
N ARG A 11 29.38 -14.67 10.46
CA ARG A 11 29.86 -14.75 11.83
C ARG A 11 31.21 -15.46 11.82
N PRO A 12 32.32 -14.81 12.25
CA PRO A 12 33.59 -15.47 12.38
C PRO A 12 33.53 -16.51 13.51
N SER A 13 34.23 -17.61 13.31
CA SER A 13 34.42 -18.61 14.37
C SER A 13 35.41 -18.09 15.44
N GLU A 14 35.44 -18.77 16.60
CA GLU A 14 36.37 -18.42 17.70
C GLU A 14 37.84 -18.46 17.31
N LYS A 15 38.20 -19.02 16.14
CA LYS A 15 39.55 -19.09 15.60
C LYS A 15 39.94 -17.95 14.65
N TRP A 16 39.00 -17.00 14.42
CA TRP A 16 39.27 -15.89 13.53
C TRP A 16 40.15 -14.82 14.18
N VAL A 17 41.24 -14.46 13.50
CA VAL A 17 42.21 -13.43 13.96
C VAL A 17 42.12 -12.22 13.02
N PRO A 18 41.70 -11.03 13.52
CA PRO A 18 41.37 -9.88 12.66
C PRO A 18 42.57 -9.18 12.01
N GLU A 19 43.78 -9.59 12.29
CA GLU A 19 44.99 -8.81 11.88
C GLU A 19 45.49 -9.07 10.46
N ARG A 20 44.86 -9.95 9.67
CA ARG A 20 45.27 -10.19 8.27
C ARG A 20 44.28 -9.60 7.28
N GLN A 21 44.61 -8.41 6.79
CA GLN A 21 43.86 -7.72 5.72
C GLN A 21 44.30 -8.08 4.29
N SER A 22 44.73 -9.29 4.00
CA SER A 22 45.04 -9.68 2.63
C SER A 22 44.26 -10.92 2.21
N PHE A 23 43.30 -10.72 1.33
CA PHE A 23 42.77 -11.83 0.53
C PHE A 23 43.86 -12.25 -0.46
N VAL A 24 44.43 -13.41 -0.27
CA VAL A 24 45.31 -14.04 -1.24
C VAL A 24 44.47 -15.00 -2.05
N GLU A 25 44.33 -14.72 -3.34
CA GLU A 25 43.81 -15.71 -4.30
C GLU A 25 44.78 -16.89 -4.33
N GLU A 26 44.43 -18.02 -3.73
CA GLU A 26 45.07 -19.30 -4.06
C GLU A 26 44.20 -20.52 -3.86
N LYS A 27 44.03 -21.20 -5.01
CA LYS A 27 43.81 -22.64 -5.24
C LYS A 27 42.61 -23.36 -4.63
N SER A 28 41.83 -23.86 -5.55
CA SER A 28 40.78 -24.87 -5.42
C SER A 28 41.09 -25.97 -4.40
N ALA A 29 40.61 -25.82 -3.19
CA ALA A 29 40.28 -26.92 -2.34
C ALA A 29 38.87 -27.37 -2.70
N GLU A 30 38.64 -28.66 -2.82
CA GLU A 30 37.30 -29.23 -3.02
C GLU A 30 36.42 -28.79 -1.85
N GLU A 31 35.56 -27.81 -2.10
CA GLU A 31 34.58 -27.34 -1.12
C GLU A 31 33.50 -28.39 -0.93
N SER A 32 33.50 -29.06 0.21
CA SER A 32 32.34 -29.84 0.62
C SER A 32 31.25 -28.89 1.13
N VAL A 33 30.34 -28.52 0.22
CA VAL A 33 29.16 -27.69 0.58
C VAL A 33 28.14 -28.60 1.28
N GLN A 34 28.01 -28.45 2.60
CA GLN A 34 26.87 -29.01 3.33
C GLN A 34 25.77 -27.94 3.40
N LEU A 35 24.68 -28.21 2.69
CA LEU A 35 23.47 -27.39 2.74
C LEU A 35 22.55 -27.98 3.83
N ASP A 36 22.42 -27.28 4.94
CA ASP A 36 21.40 -27.59 5.98
C ASP A 36 20.21 -26.63 5.81
N THR A 37 19.03 -27.20 5.61
CA THR A 37 17.78 -26.44 5.41
C THR A 37 16.89 -26.62 6.64
N THR A 38 17.05 -25.79 7.62
CA THR A 38 16.15 -25.74 8.77
C THR A 38 15.34 -24.43 8.73
N GLU A 39 14.02 -24.52 8.73
CA GLU A 39 13.07 -23.38 8.79
C GLU A 39 13.19 -22.33 7.66
N GLY A 40 13.42 -22.76 6.42
CA GLY A 40 13.47 -21.86 5.27
C GLY A 40 14.75 -20.99 5.18
N GLN A 41 15.72 -21.21 6.05
CA GLN A 41 17.04 -20.60 5.98
C GLN A 41 18.03 -21.58 5.33
N VAL A 42 18.87 -21.08 4.44
CA VAL A 42 19.97 -21.85 3.86
C VAL A 42 21.26 -21.41 4.56
N GLN A 43 21.98 -22.36 5.15
CA GLN A 43 23.27 -22.10 5.76
C GLN A 43 24.37 -22.76 4.94
N GLN A 44 25.42 -22.02 4.69
CA GLN A 44 26.63 -22.51 4.05
C GLN A 44 27.80 -22.32 5.01
N VAL A 45 28.51 -23.41 5.30
CA VAL A 45 29.72 -23.37 6.11
C VAL A 45 30.91 -23.41 5.17
N ILE A 46 31.84 -22.47 5.32
CA ILE A 46 33.07 -22.35 4.54
C ILE A 46 34.24 -22.50 5.49
N ASP A 47 35.06 -23.51 5.27
CA ASP A 47 36.32 -23.70 5.98
C ASP A 47 37.45 -22.98 5.25
N THR A 48 38.18 -22.16 5.97
CA THR A 48 39.37 -21.47 5.46
C THR A 48 40.59 -21.78 6.35
N PRO A 49 41.80 -21.57 5.88
CA PRO A 49 43.01 -21.74 6.71
C PRO A 49 43.01 -20.89 7.99
N GLU A 50 42.29 -19.77 7.99
CA GLU A 50 42.16 -18.83 9.09
C GLU A 50 41.00 -19.16 10.04
N GLY A 51 40.11 -20.07 9.67
CA GLY A 51 38.96 -20.47 10.49
C GLY A 51 37.72 -20.86 9.68
N GLN A 52 36.63 -21.06 10.38
CA GLN A 52 35.35 -21.46 9.81
C GLN A 52 34.38 -20.28 9.80
N PHE A 53 33.72 -20.07 8.65
CA PHE A 53 32.68 -19.04 8.46
C PHE A 53 31.34 -19.72 8.16
N THR A 54 30.29 -19.25 8.81
CA THR A 54 28.92 -19.67 8.48
C THR A 54 28.19 -18.51 7.84
N ILE A 55 27.75 -18.71 6.60
CA ILE A 55 26.91 -17.76 5.88
C ILE A 55 25.48 -18.24 5.98
N THR A 56 24.61 -17.44 6.59
CA THR A 56 23.17 -17.74 6.69
C THR A 56 22.42 -16.87 5.68
N PHE A 57 21.76 -17.51 4.73
CA PHE A 57 20.87 -16.84 3.78
C PHE A 57 19.45 -16.91 4.32
N THR A 58 18.91 -15.78 4.67
CA THR A 58 17.49 -15.66 4.99
C THR A 58 16.78 -15.14 3.73
N PRO A 59 15.89 -15.93 3.10
CA PRO A 59 15.13 -15.42 1.98
C PRO A 59 14.35 -14.18 2.43
N LYS A 60 14.50 -13.08 1.71
CA LYS A 60 13.60 -11.95 1.88
C LYS A 60 12.23 -12.46 1.46
N GLU A 61 11.24 -12.39 2.34
CA GLU A 61 9.85 -12.58 1.92
C GLU A 61 9.63 -11.65 0.73
N LYS A 62 9.33 -12.23 -0.43
CA LYS A 62 8.86 -11.44 -1.55
C LYS A 62 7.54 -10.86 -1.08
N GLU A 63 7.52 -9.57 -0.73
CA GLU A 63 6.28 -8.84 -0.81
C GLU A 63 5.71 -9.17 -2.17
N ALA A 64 4.54 -9.81 -2.17
CA ALA A 64 3.86 -10.14 -3.41
C ALA A 64 3.56 -8.79 -4.07
N VAL A 65 4.42 -8.35 -4.96
CA VAL A 65 4.13 -7.23 -5.84
C VAL A 65 2.94 -7.68 -6.65
N LEU A 66 1.76 -7.19 -6.27
CA LEU A 66 0.53 -7.46 -7.02
C LEU A 66 0.79 -7.00 -8.45
N ASP A 67 0.96 -7.97 -9.34
CA ASP A 67 1.05 -7.67 -10.75
C ASP A 67 -0.25 -6.97 -11.15
N ARG A 68 -0.12 -5.75 -11.65
CA ARG A 68 -1.22 -4.88 -12.02
C ARG A 68 -2.21 -5.54 -13.00
N HIS A 69 -1.73 -6.50 -13.79
CA HIS A 69 -2.50 -7.20 -14.82
C HIS A 69 -3.04 -8.57 -14.37
N SER A 70 -2.58 -9.10 -13.24
CA SER A 70 -3.06 -10.37 -12.70
C SER A 70 -4.50 -10.26 -12.21
N GLN A 71 -5.32 -11.26 -12.55
CA GLN A 71 -6.72 -11.33 -12.12
C GLN A 71 -6.81 -11.62 -10.63
N GLN A 72 -7.56 -10.80 -9.91
CA GLN A 72 -7.86 -10.95 -8.49
C GLN A 72 -9.33 -11.29 -8.31
N SER A 73 -9.67 -12.09 -7.31
CA SER A 73 -11.05 -12.40 -6.98
C SER A 73 -11.72 -11.19 -6.30
N PHE A 74 -12.91 -10.84 -6.80
CA PHE A 74 -13.77 -9.78 -6.25
C PHE A 74 -15.11 -10.35 -5.75
N GLY A 75 -15.10 -11.52 -5.15
CA GLY A 75 -16.31 -12.19 -4.68
C GLY A 75 -17.15 -12.71 -5.84
N ASN A 76 -17.83 -11.85 -6.57
CA ASN A 76 -18.72 -12.20 -7.70
C ASN A 76 -18.01 -12.24 -9.06
N GLY A 77 -16.69 -12.18 -9.10
CA GLY A 77 -15.95 -12.19 -10.37
C GLY A 77 -14.47 -11.90 -10.19
N TYR A 78 -13.81 -11.61 -11.30
CA TYR A 78 -12.39 -11.38 -11.34
C TYR A 78 -12.08 -10.06 -12.05
N LEU A 79 -11.19 -9.27 -11.49
CA LEU A 79 -10.65 -8.06 -12.09
C LEU A 79 -9.16 -7.99 -11.84
N SER A 80 -8.40 -7.44 -12.77
CA SER A 80 -7.05 -6.96 -12.44
C SER A 80 -7.14 -5.59 -11.77
N VAL A 81 -6.06 -5.17 -11.09
CA VAL A 81 -5.96 -3.80 -10.52
C VAL A 81 -6.16 -2.75 -11.62
N GLU A 82 -5.64 -2.99 -12.82
CA GLU A 82 -5.83 -2.11 -13.96
C GLU A 82 -7.30 -2.03 -14.39
N GLN A 83 -8.00 -3.17 -14.50
CA GLN A 83 -9.41 -3.20 -14.86
C GLN A 83 -10.27 -2.50 -13.80
N ALA A 84 -10.01 -2.72 -12.51
CA ALA A 84 -10.70 -2.04 -11.43
C ALA A 84 -10.53 -0.51 -11.53
N ASN A 85 -9.30 -0.03 -11.75
CA ASN A 85 -9.03 1.39 -11.94
C ASN A 85 -9.74 1.97 -13.18
N LEU A 86 -9.72 1.26 -14.30
CA LEU A 86 -10.43 1.69 -15.52
C LEU A 86 -11.94 1.79 -15.27
N ILE A 87 -12.55 0.83 -14.60
CA ILE A 87 -13.97 0.85 -14.26
C ILE A 87 -14.29 2.05 -13.38
N LEU A 88 -13.52 2.28 -12.31
CA LEU A 88 -13.72 3.41 -11.41
C LEU A 88 -13.61 4.76 -12.14
N ASN A 89 -12.68 4.89 -13.10
CA ASN A 89 -12.50 6.10 -13.89
C ASN A 89 -13.61 6.31 -14.96
N HIS A 90 -14.42 5.30 -15.25
CA HIS A 90 -15.55 5.41 -16.18
C HIS A 90 -16.91 5.59 -15.47
N LEU A 91 -16.92 5.63 -14.14
CA LEU A 91 -18.15 5.93 -13.41
C LEU A 91 -18.58 7.40 -13.65
N PRO A 92 -19.86 7.70 -13.89
CA PRO A 92 -20.34 9.04 -14.14
C PRO A 92 -20.48 9.87 -12.85
N MET A 93 -19.50 9.76 -11.97
CA MET A 93 -19.44 10.46 -10.68
C MET A 93 -18.00 10.61 -10.21
N GLU A 94 -17.73 11.67 -9.46
CA GLU A 94 -16.46 11.82 -8.77
C GLU A 94 -16.47 10.98 -7.49
N ILE A 95 -15.44 10.17 -7.29
CA ILE A 95 -15.30 9.29 -6.12
C ILE A 95 -14.05 9.67 -5.34
N THR A 96 -14.19 9.70 -4.01
CA THR A 96 -13.07 9.82 -3.07
C THR A 96 -13.20 8.76 -2.00
N PHE A 97 -12.10 8.09 -1.66
CA PHE A 97 -12.04 7.20 -0.51
C PHE A 97 -11.08 7.76 0.54
N VAL A 98 -11.61 7.93 1.75
CA VAL A 98 -10.87 8.29 2.97
C VAL A 98 -10.86 7.06 3.85
N ASN A 99 -9.67 6.56 4.21
CA ASN A 99 -9.54 5.35 5.00
C ASN A 99 -9.91 5.56 6.48
N LYS A 100 -9.90 4.49 7.26
CA LYS A 100 -10.24 4.50 8.69
C LYS A 100 -9.37 5.41 9.57
N ASP A 101 -8.18 5.77 9.08
CA ASP A 101 -7.24 6.67 9.77
C ASP A 101 -7.40 8.14 9.34
N ASP A 102 -8.51 8.47 8.68
CA ASP A 102 -8.83 9.79 8.13
C ASP A 102 -7.86 10.28 7.04
N ILE A 103 -7.20 9.35 6.37
CA ILE A 103 -6.27 9.67 5.27
C ILE A 103 -7.00 9.62 3.93
N PHE A 104 -6.88 10.70 3.15
CA PHE A 104 -7.32 10.76 1.77
C PHE A 104 -6.49 9.76 0.95
N GLN A 105 -7.08 8.62 0.60
CA GLN A 105 -6.34 7.49 0.05
C GLN A 105 -6.48 7.35 -1.45
N TYR A 106 -7.66 7.65 -2.01
CA TYR A 106 -7.95 7.44 -3.42
C TYR A 106 -8.97 8.45 -3.94
N TYR A 107 -8.87 8.80 -5.20
CA TYR A 107 -9.93 9.41 -5.99
C TYR A 107 -9.87 8.88 -7.43
N ASN A 108 -10.99 8.84 -8.12
CA ASN A 108 -11.03 8.42 -9.52
C ASN A 108 -10.71 9.60 -10.46
N ASP A 109 -10.11 9.26 -11.60
CA ASP A 109 -9.75 10.21 -12.66
C ASP A 109 -10.78 10.10 -13.80
N ASN A 110 -12.04 10.44 -13.48
CA ASN A 110 -13.16 10.35 -14.42
C ASN A 110 -13.33 11.62 -15.28
N THR A 111 -12.72 12.72 -14.89
CA THR A 111 -12.91 14.06 -15.47
C THR A 111 -11.63 14.87 -15.30
N PRO A 112 -11.23 15.70 -16.29
CA PRO A 112 -10.11 16.62 -16.15
C PRO A 112 -10.22 17.48 -14.90
N ALA A 113 -9.09 17.76 -14.24
CA ALA A 113 -9.06 18.43 -12.95
C ALA A 113 -9.69 19.84 -12.92
N ASP A 114 -9.76 20.53 -14.06
CA ASP A 114 -10.42 21.82 -14.25
C ASP A 114 -11.95 21.71 -14.41
N GLU A 115 -12.44 20.53 -14.76
CA GLU A 115 -13.86 20.23 -14.89
C GLU A 115 -14.46 19.55 -13.64
N MET A 116 -13.63 19.07 -12.71
CA MET A 116 -14.09 18.45 -11.47
C MET A 116 -14.99 19.40 -10.65
N ILE A 117 -16.02 18.87 -10.02
CA ILE A 117 -16.88 19.60 -9.08
C ILE A 117 -16.04 20.03 -7.87
N PHE A 118 -15.27 19.09 -7.34
CA PHE A 118 -14.25 19.35 -6.33
C PHE A 118 -12.89 18.99 -6.88
N LYS A 119 -12.07 20.00 -7.12
CA LYS A 119 -10.73 19.79 -7.66
C LYS A 119 -9.88 18.92 -6.73
N ARG A 120 -9.45 17.78 -7.26
CA ARG A 120 -8.54 16.85 -6.59
C ARG A 120 -7.20 16.80 -7.32
N THR A 121 -6.14 16.58 -6.58
CA THR A 121 -4.79 16.50 -7.14
C THR A 121 -4.02 15.35 -6.49
N PRO A 122 -3.06 14.71 -7.18
CA PRO A 122 -2.24 13.65 -6.60
C PRO A 122 -1.53 14.04 -5.29
N SER A 123 -1.21 15.32 -5.13
CA SER A 123 -0.56 15.84 -3.91
C SER A 123 -1.43 15.81 -2.65
N GLN A 124 -2.73 15.56 -2.78
CA GLN A 124 -3.66 15.42 -1.64
C GLN A 124 -3.69 13.98 -1.12
N VAL A 125 -3.33 13.00 -1.96
CA VAL A 125 -3.26 11.60 -1.56
C VAL A 125 -2.21 11.41 -0.46
N GLY A 126 -2.56 10.70 0.59
CA GLY A 126 -1.74 10.50 1.78
C GLY A 126 -1.88 11.59 2.86
N ARG A 127 -2.69 12.64 2.64
CA ARG A 127 -2.94 13.67 3.65
C ARG A 127 -4.15 13.33 4.50
N ASN A 128 -4.13 13.83 5.75
CA ASN A 128 -5.33 13.80 6.57
C ASN A 128 -6.44 14.64 5.92
N VAL A 129 -7.67 14.11 5.90
CA VAL A 129 -8.84 14.71 5.23
C VAL A 129 -9.15 16.12 5.74
N GLU A 130 -8.84 16.42 7.01
CA GLU A 130 -9.01 17.77 7.57
C GLU A 130 -8.20 18.82 6.81
N LEU A 131 -7.00 18.46 6.32
CA LEU A 131 -6.14 19.35 5.54
C LEU A 131 -6.63 19.60 4.11
N CYS A 132 -7.61 18.84 3.67
CA CYS A 132 -8.23 19.00 2.36
C CYS A 132 -9.41 19.97 2.37
N HIS A 133 -9.82 20.45 3.53
CA HIS A 133 -11.00 21.30 3.70
C HIS A 133 -10.65 22.69 4.26
N PRO A 134 -11.35 23.75 3.83
CA PRO A 134 -11.23 25.05 4.46
C PRO A 134 -11.61 25.01 5.96
N PRO A 135 -10.94 25.79 6.84
CA PRO A 135 -11.18 25.75 8.29
C PRO A 135 -12.66 25.87 8.70
N LYS A 136 -13.44 26.66 7.97
CA LYS A 136 -14.88 26.87 8.25
C LYS A 136 -15.75 25.60 8.11
N TYR A 137 -15.24 24.54 7.47
CA TYR A 137 -15.96 23.28 7.30
C TYR A 137 -15.45 22.15 8.19
N LEU A 138 -14.36 22.33 8.93
CA LEU A 138 -13.72 21.26 9.71
C LEU A 138 -14.66 20.63 10.73
N ASP A 139 -15.44 21.43 11.46
CA ASP A 139 -16.38 20.89 12.45
C ASP A 139 -17.44 19.98 11.80
N LYS A 140 -17.89 20.36 10.61
CA LYS A 140 -18.84 19.55 9.84
C LYS A 140 -18.20 18.25 9.34
N VAL A 141 -16.96 18.33 8.82
CA VAL A 141 -16.20 17.16 8.38
C VAL A 141 -16.01 16.19 9.55
N LYS A 142 -15.53 16.67 10.69
CA LYS A 142 -15.35 15.87 11.91
C LYS A 142 -16.64 15.20 12.37
N THR A 143 -17.74 15.93 12.34
CA THR A 143 -19.06 15.41 12.73
C THR A 143 -19.51 14.29 11.80
N ILE A 144 -19.33 14.46 10.49
CA ILE A 144 -19.67 13.44 9.49
C ILE A 144 -18.79 12.19 9.69
N MET A 145 -17.46 12.38 9.74
CA MET A 145 -16.50 11.27 9.90
C MET A 145 -16.77 10.48 11.19
N LYS A 146 -17.02 11.20 12.31
CA LYS A 146 -17.37 10.58 13.59
C LYS A 146 -18.67 9.78 13.50
N GLY A 147 -19.72 10.36 12.94
CA GLY A 147 -21.03 9.71 12.87
C GLY A 147 -21.03 8.43 12.02
N LEU A 148 -20.26 8.44 10.91
CA LEU A 148 -20.09 7.27 10.05
C LEU A 148 -19.23 6.18 10.74
N ARG A 149 -18.14 6.56 11.41
CA ARG A 149 -17.27 5.64 12.15
C ARG A 149 -17.98 4.99 13.33
N GLU A 150 -18.79 5.73 14.07
CA GLU A 150 -19.53 5.24 15.24
C GLU A 150 -20.82 4.47 14.86
N GLY A 151 -21.14 4.38 13.55
CA GLY A 151 -22.34 3.71 13.06
C GLY A 151 -23.65 4.39 13.47
N THR A 152 -23.60 5.68 13.89
CA THR A 152 -24.82 6.44 14.20
C THR A 152 -25.61 6.78 12.94
N LYS A 153 -24.94 6.75 11.78
CA LYS A 153 -25.52 6.82 10.44
C LYS A 153 -24.66 6.03 9.47
N ASP A 154 -25.29 5.39 8.50
CA ASP A 154 -24.62 4.67 7.42
C ASP A 154 -24.18 5.63 6.30
N LYS A 155 -24.87 6.76 6.17
CA LYS A 155 -24.58 7.78 5.15
C LYS A 155 -25.02 9.18 5.56
N TYR A 156 -24.37 10.18 4.97
CA TYR A 156 -24.80 11.58 4.95
C TYR A 156 -24.98 12.03 3.51
N GLU A 157 -26.04 12.76 3.23
CA GLU A 157 -26.34 13.30 1.91
C GLU A 157 -26.51 14.82 1.98
N MET A 158 -26.00 15.50 0.97
CA MET A 158 -26.12 16.96 0.85
C MET A 158 -26.46 17.32 -0.59
N TRP A 159 -27.30 18.33 -0.73
CA TRP A 159 -27.64 18.94 -2.01
C TRP A 159 -27.36 20.42 -1.95
N PHE A 160 -26.76 20.97 -3.01
CA PHE A 160 -26.65 22.40 -3.19
C PHE A 160 -26.68 22.77 -4.66
N LYS A 161 -27.12 24.00 -4.94
CA LYS A 161 -27.03 24.56 -6.28
C LYS A 161 -25.66 25.18 -6.49
N SER A 162 -24.93 24.69 -7.48
CA SER A 162 -23.67 25.32 -7.90
C SER A 162 -23.99 26.47 -8.87
N GLU A 163 -23.92 27.71 -8.40
CA GLU A 163 -24.23 28.87 -9.22
C GLU A 163 -23.27 28.99 -10.42
N SER A 164 -21.99 28.65 -10.23
CA SER A 164 -20.99 28.70 -11.29
C SER A 164 -21.23 27.67 -12.40
N ARG A 165 -21.86 26.54 -12.09
CA ARG A 165 -22.16 25.46 -13.03
C ARG A 165 -23.61 25.46 -13.53
N GLY A 166 -24.49 26.20 -12.84
CA GLY A 166 -25.93 26.19 -13.12
C GLY A 166 -26.63 24.88 -12.85
N LYS A 167 -26.00 23.97 -12.10
CA LYS A 167 -26.47 22.61 -11.82
C LYS A 167 -26.64 22.37 -10.33
N PHE A 168 -27.44 21.37 -9.96
CA PHE A 168 -27.50 20.87 -8.60
C PHE A 168 -26.42 19.82 -8.39
N VAL A 169 -25.72 19.94 -7.31
CA VAL A 169 -24.69 18.97 -6.89
C VAL A 169 -25.24 18.13 -5.74
N HIS A 170 -25.17 16.84 -5.88
CA HIS A 170 -25.47 15.87 -4.83
C HIS A 170 -24.19 15.21 -4.33
N ILE A 171 -23.97 15.25 -3.04
CA ILE A 171 -22.84 14.59 -2.38
C ILE A 171 -23.38 13.56 -1.42
N THR A 172 -22.82 12.37 -1.47
CA THR A 172 -23.04 11.33 -0.49
C THR A 172 -21.73 10.93 0.16
N TYR A 173 -21.70 10.84 1.48
CA TYR A 173 -20.67 10.22 2.28
C TYR A 173 -21.23 8.95 2.88
N ALA A 174 -20.68 7.79 2.51
CA ALA A 174 -21.13 6.47 2.97
C ALA A 174 -20.03 5.80 3.78
N ALA A 175 -20.41 5.17 4.90
CA ALA A 175 -19.51 4.31 5.65
C ALA A 175 -19.20 3.04 4.85
N VAL A 176 -17.94 2.67 4.79
CA VAL A 176 -17.48 1.43 4.17
C VAL A 176 -17.05 0.47 5.28
N HIS A 177 -17.61 -0.74 5.23
CA HIS A 177 -17.28 -1.82 6.17
C HIS A 177 -16.76 -3.03 5.40
N ASP A 178 -15.94 -3.84 6.05
CA ASP A 178 -15.52 -5.14 5.52
C ASP A 178 -16.59 -6.23 5.76
N GLU A 179 -16.23 -7.46 5.42
CA GLU A 179 -17.14 -8.62 5.57
C GLU A 179 -17.42 -8.95 7.03
N GLU A 180 -16.55 -8.56 7.96
CA GLU A 180 -16.70 -8.70 9.41
C GLU A 180 -17.52 -7.56 10.02
N GLY A 181 -17.85 -6.52 9.24
CA GLY A 181 -18.57 -5.33 9.68
C GLY A 181 -17.71 -4.25 10.30
N GLU A 182 -16.39 -4.37 10.24
CA GLU A 182 -15.46 -3.38 10.76
C GLU A 182 -15.33 -2.17 9.83
N PHE A 183 -15.34 -0.97 10.40
CA PHE A 183 -15.25 0.28 9.64
C PHE A 183 -13.89 0.40 8.95
N GLN A 184 -13.90 0.54 7.63
CA GLN A 184 -12.71 0.67 6.79
C GLN A 184 -12.49 2.10 6.28
N GLY A 185 -13.52 2.95 6.32
CA GLY A 185 -13.39 4.33 5.86
C GLY A 185 -14.68 4.91 5.34
N VAL A 186 -14.56 5.99 4.62
CA VAL A 186 -15.67 6.73 4.02
C VAL A 186 -15.50 6.82 2.52
N LEU A 187 -16.54 6.43 1.79
CA LEU A 187 -16.66 6.68 0.37
C LEU A 187 -17.50 7.94 0.15
N GLU A 188 -16.87 8.97 -0.42
CA GLU A 188 -17.56 10.14 -0.96
C GLU A 188 -17.84 9.91 -2.43
N TYR A 189 -19.05 10.17 -2.90
CA TYR A 189 -19.37 10.27 -4.31
C TYR A 189 -20.22 11.49 -4.61
N VAL A 190 -19.87 12.13 -5.71
CA VAL A 190 -20.42 13.45 -6.11
C VAL A 190 -20.98 13.34 -7.51
N GLN A 191 -22.21 13.84 -7.68
CA GLN A 191 -22.93 13.85 -8.94
C GLN A 191 -23.52 15.24 -9.21
N ASP A 192 -23.69 15.62 -10.45
CA ASP A 192 -24.37 16.83 -10.90
C ASP A 192 -25.60 16.52 -11.80
#